data_f8b0ba8fcc2adbb14c34ad95d5dc3467
#
_entry.id   f8b0ba8fcc2adbb14c34ad95d5dc3467
#
_cell.length_a   1.000
_cell.length_b   1.000
_cell.length_c   1.000
_cell.angle_alpha   90.00
_cell.angle_beta   90.00
_cell.angle_gamma   90.00
#
_symmetry.space_group_name_H-M   'P 1'
#
loop_
_entity.id
_entity.type
_entity.pdbx_description
1 polymer ?
#
loop_
_entity_poly.entity_id
_entity_poly.type
_entity_poly.pdbx_seq_one_letter_code
_entity_poly.pdbx_strand_id
1 'polypeptide(L)'
;MQTVLAKIVADKAIWVEARKQQQPLASFQNEIVPTQRNFYDALAGTRTAFILECKKASPSKGLIREDFDPAAIASIYKHYASAISVLCDEKYFQGSFDFLPIVSQVAPQPILCKDFTIDPYQIYLARYYQADACLLMLSVLDDEQYRQLSAVAHSLNMGVLTEVSNEEELERAIALKAKVVGINNRNLRDMSIDLNRTRQLAARLGPDVTVISESGIHTYAEVRELSHFANGFLIGSALMEQADLEAAVKRVLLGENKVCGLTRPQDAQVAWESGAIYGGLIFVPTSPRAVNDAQAKAVIAAAPLQYVGVFRNAPLEEVVARAQALGLAAVQLHGDEDQAYIDALRDALADNVRIWKALSVGETFPARTLRHVDKYLLDNGQGGSGQRFDWSLLQGQDLRNVMLAGGLGADNCVEAAKSGCAGLDFNSGVESQPGIKDASKLASVFQTLRAY
;
A
#
# COMPACT_ATOMS: atom_id res chain seq x y z
N MET A 1 12.83 32.75 -10.53
CA MET A 1 13.45 31.45 -10.21
C MET A 1 12.86 30.38 -11.12
N GLN A 2 13.72 29.58 -11.73
CA GLN A 2 13.27 28.45 -12.55
C GLN A 2 12.68 27.37 -11.61
N THR A 3 11.51 26.82 -11.96
CA THR A 3 10.88 25.76 -11.17
C THR A 3 11.69 24.46 -11.24
N VAL A 4 11.54 23.57 -10.25
CA VAL A 4 12.20 22.26 -10.25
C VAL A 4 11.83 21.48 -11.52
N LEU A 5 10.57 21.50 -11.92
CA LEU A 5 10.11 20.82 -13.15
C LEU A 5 10.78 21.36 -14.41
N ALA A 6 10.88 22.68 -14.56
CA ALA A 6 11.54 23.30 -15.71
C ALA A 6 13.01 22.90 -15.82
N LYS A 7 13.71 22.80 -14.69
CA LYS A 7 15.07 22.32 -14.65
C LYS A 7 15.20 20.84 -15.05
N ILE A 8 14.29 20.00 -14.55
CA ILE A 8 14.26 18.56 -14.89
C ILE A 8 14.06 18.39 -16.40
N VAL A 9 13.11 19.12 -16.99
CA VAL A 9 12.80 19.05 -18.44
C VAL A 9 13.98 19.52 -19.28
N ALA A 10 14.65 20.60 -18.89
CA ALA A 10 15.85 21.08 -19.57
C ALA A 10 16.98 20.02 -19.54
N ASP A 11 17.24 19.43 -18.40
CA ASP A 11 18.23 18.35 -18.27
C ASP A 11 17.82 17.11 -19.07
N LYS A 12 16.51 16.80 -19.12
CA LYS A 12 16.00 15.68 -19.93
C LYS A 12 16.24 15.89 -21.43
N ALA A 13 16.07 17.10 -21.92
CA ALA A 13 16.37 17.40 -23.33
C ALA A 13 17.84 17.11 -23.68
N ILE A 14 18.76 17.47 -22.79
CA ILE A 14 20.19 17.16 -22.94
C ILE A 14 20.42 15.65 -22.91
N TRP A 15 19.81 14.96 -21.96
CA TRP A 15 19.91 13.49 -21.83
C TRP A 15 19.42 12.78 -23.10
N VAL A 16 18.27 13.20 -23.66
CA VAL A 16 17.69 12.61 -24.88
C VAL A 16 18.67 12.73 -26.04
N GLU A 17 19.24 13.90 -26.27
CA GLU A 17 20.20 14.11 -27.36
C GLU A 17 21.46 13.26 -27.19
N ALA A 18 22.00 13.20 -25.97
CA ALA A 18 23.14 12.32 -25.66
C ALA A 18 22.82 10.84 -25.87
N ARG A 19 21.63 10.41 -25.44
CA ARG A 19 21.20 9.02 -25.60
C ARG A 19 20.99 8.63 -27.07
N LYS A 20 20.42 9.52 -27.87
CA LYS A 20 20.30 9.31 -29.35
C LYS A 20 21.64 9.06 -30.02
N GLN A 21 22.70 9.71 -29.55
CA GLN A 21 24.06 9.50 -30.07
C GLN A 21 24.64 8.16 -29.59
N GLN A 22 24.42 7.77 -28.35
CA GLN A 22 24.93 6.54 -27.77
C GLN A 22 24.19 5.30 -28.31
N GLN A 23 22.89 5.42 -28.48
CA GLN A 23 21.98 4.35 -28.91
C GLN A 23 20.97 4.90 -29.96
N PRO A 24 21.39 5.12 -31.17
CA PRO A 24 20.49 5.66 -32.23
C PRO A 24 19.27 4.78 -32.43
N LEU A 25 18.11 5.38 -32.70
CA LEU A 25 16.86 4.66 -32.97
C LEU A 25 17.05 3.59 -34.06
N ALA A 26 17.79 3.91 -35.12
CA ALA A 26 18.09 2.97 -36.19
C ALA A 26 18.81 1.69 -35.73
N SER A 27 19.51 1.74 -34.60
CA SER A 27 20.24 0.58 -34.07
C SER A 27 19.33 -0.47 -33.39
N PHE A 28 18.11 -0.11 -33.01
CA PHE A 28 17.18 -1.03 -32.31
C PHE A 28 15.74 -0.98 -32.86
N GLN A 29 15.41 -0.08 -33.76
CA GLN A 29 14.04 0.12 -34.26
C GLN A 29 13.42 -1.17 -34.80
N ASN A 30 14.20 -1.99 -35.49
CA ASN A 30 13.71 -3.24 -36.08
C ASN A 30 13.43 -4.35 -35.05
N GLU A 31 13.89 -4.17 -33.84
CA GLU A 31 13.66 -5.12 -32.74
C GLU A 31 12.43 -4.73 -31.88
N ILE A 32 11.85 -3.57 -32.15
CA ILE A 32 10.68 -3.10 -31.41
C ILE A 32 9.43 -3.87 -31.85
N VAL A 33 8.79 -4.52 -30.88
CA VAL A 33 7.53 -5.25 -31.09
C VAL A 33 6.43 -4.56 -30.26
N PRO A 34 5.24 -4.29 -30.85
CA PRO A 34 4.11 -3.76 -30.09
C PRO A 34 3.79 -4.64 -28.88
N THR A 35 3.42 -4.03 -27.76
CA THR A 35 3.10 -4.79 -26.54
C THR A 35 1.79 -5.56 -26.69
N GLN A 36 1.73 -6.70 -25.98
CA GLN A 36 0.51 -7.49 -25.81
C GLN A 36 -0.11 -7.30 -24.41
N ARG A 37 0.52 -6.51 -23.53
CA ARG A 37 0.03 -6.19 -22.19
C ARG A 37 -0.76 -4.87 -22.26
N ASN A 38 -2.08 -4.97 -22.15
CA ASN A 38 -2.96 -3.81 -22.30
C ASN A 38 -3.05 -3.02 -20.97
N PHE A 39 -2.43 -1.86 -20.93
CA PHE A 39 -2.43 -0.96 -19.79
C PHE A 39 -3.83 -0.43 -19.46
N TYR A 40 -4.62 -0.08 -20.48
CA TYR A 40 -5.97 0.44 -20.29
C TYR A 40 -6.91 -0.60 -19.70
N ASP A 41 -6.87 -1.83 -20.21
CA ASP A 41 -7.70 -2.94 -19.70
C ASP A 41 -7.29 -3.33 -18.28
N ALA A 42 -6.01 -3.28 -17.96
CA ALA A 42 -5.51 -3.60 -16.62
C ALA A 42 -6.02 -2.62 -15.54
N LEU A 43 -6.32 -1.38 -15.92
CA LEU A 43 -6.84 -0.36 -15.01
C LEU A 43 -8.37 -0.25 -15.05
N ALA A 44 -9.01 -0.82 -16.08
CA ALA A 44 -10.46 -0.85 -16.20
C ALA A 44 -11.05 -1.96 -15.31
N GLY A 45 -12.22 -1.72 -14.77
CA GLY A 45 -12.92 -2.74 -14.01
C GLY A 45 -13.67 -2.15 -12.82
N THR A 46 -14.29 -3.06 -12.04
CA THR A 46 -15.11 -2.69 -10.88
C THR A 46 -14.31 -2.58 -9.58
N ARG A 47 -13.06 -3.03 -9.59
CA ARG A 47 -12.17 -2.98 -8.42
C ARG A 47 -11.21 -1.80 -8.58
N THR A 48 -10.92 -1.12 -7.47
CA THR A 48 -9.91 -0.07 -7.43
C THR A 48 -8.57 -0.58 -7.96
N ALA A 49 -8.03 0.10 -8.96
CA ALA A 49 -6.75 -0.22 -9.58
C ALA A 49 -5.59 0.34 -8.74
N PHE A 50 -4.48 -0.38 -8.69
CA PHE A 50 -3.25 0.09 -8.07
C PHE A 50 -2.09 0.01 -9.05
N ILE A 51 -1.48 1.17 -9.30
CA ILE A 51 -0.18 1.28 -9.97
C ILE A 51 0.85 1.41 -8.85
N LEU A 52 1.60 0.35 -8.58
CA LEU A 52 2.61 0.33 -7.55
C LEU A 52 3.96 0.69 -8.14
N GLU A 53 4.68 1.62 -7.49
CA GLU A 53 5.85 2.25 -8.09
C GLU A 53 7.17 1.81 -7.48
N CYS A 54 8.09 1.41 -8.36
CA CYS A 54 9.50 1.18 -8.04
C CYS A 54 10.24 2.52 -8.10
N LYS A 55 10.57 3.08 -6.95
CA LYS A 55 11.20 4.40 -6.83
C LYS A 55 12.34 4.39 -5.83
N LYS A 56 13.58 4.56 -6.32
CA LYS A 56 14.77 4.59 -5.47
C LYS A 56 14.98 5.93 -4.77
N ALA A 57 14.76 7.02 -5.49
CA ALA A 57 14.97 8.39 -5.01
C ALA A 57 13.96 9.35 -5.62
N SER A 58 13.86 10.56 -5.09
CA SER A 58 13.08 11.67 -5.66
C SER A 58 13.70 13.03 -5.32
N PRO A 59 13.37 14.08 -6.08
CA PRO A 59 13.87 15.44 -5.80
C PRO A 59 13.47 15.97 -4.42
N SER A 60 12.28 15.58 -3.93
CA SER A 60 11.76 16.07 -2.64
C SER A 60 12.30 15.33 -1.42
N LYS A 61 12.73 14.07 -1.58
CA LYS A 61 13.14 13.20 -0.47
C LYS A 61 14.58 12.71 -0.56
N GLY A 62 15.25 12.91 -1.70
CA GLY A 62 16.57 12.32 -1.94
C GLY A 62 16.46 10.78 -2.07
N LEU A 63 17.46 10.06 -1.56
CA LEU A 63 17.44 8.59 -1.51
C LEU A 63 16.32 8.11 -0.59
N ILE A 64 15.42 7.28 -1.13
CA ILE A 64 14.26 6.73 -0.38
C ILE A 64 14.55 5.30 0.06
N ARG A 65 15.07 4.47 -0.87
CA ARG A 65 15.35 3.07 -0.61
C ARG A 65 16.78 2.70 -0.99
N GLU A 66 17.61 2.44 0.00
CA GLU A 66 19.03 2.11 -0.18
C GLU A 66 19.22 0.72 -0.83
N ASP A 67 18.46 -0.26 -0.34
CA ASP A 67 18.45 -1.65 -0.82
C ASP A 67 17.51 -1.85 -2.04
N PHE A 68 17.56 -0.92 -3.00
CA PHE A 68 16.67 -0.95 -4.17
C PHE A 68 17.04 -2.10 -5.12
N ASP A 69 16.17 -3.10 -5.16
CA ASP A 69 16.26 -4.25 -6.07
C ASP A 69 14.96 -4.37 -6.87
N PRO A 70 14.93 -3.99 -8.16
CA PRO A 70 13.72 -4.04 -8.97
C PRO A 70 13.08 -5.43 -9.08
N ALA A 71 13.88 -6.49 -9.14
CA ALA A 71 13.36 -7.85 -9.22
C ALA A 71 12.66 -8.28 -7.92
N ALA A 72 13.26 -7.99 -6.77
CA ALA A 72 12.70 -8.28 -5.46
C ALA A 72 11.40 -7.46 -5.24
N ILE A 73 11.40 -6.16 -5.59
CA ILE A 73 10.21 -5.30 -5.51
C ILE A 73 9.09 -5.84 -6.41
N ALA A 74 9.38 -6.17 -7.66
CA ALA A 74 8.40 -6.69 -8.62
C ALA A 74 7.84 -8.05 -8.17
N SER A 75 8.63 -8.90 -7.51
CA SER A 75 8.17 -10.19 -6.99
C SER A 75 7.08 -10.04 -5.91
N ILE A 76 7.09 -8.93 -5.19
CA ILE A 76 6.04 -8.57 -4.23
C ILE A 76 4.87 -7.89 -4.95
N TYR A 77 5.13 -6.87 -5.75
CA TYR A 77 4.10 -6.08 -6.43
C TYR A 77 3.20 -6.90 -7.34
N LYS A 78 3.70 -7.95 -7.99
CA LYS A 78 2.92 -8.80 -8.90
C LYS A 78 1.70 -9.46 -8.25
N HIS A 79 1.66 -9.58 -6.94
CA HIS A 79 0.52 -10.16 -6.21
C HIS A 79 -0.59 -9.14 -5.92
N TYR A 80 -0.30 -7.84 -6.07
CA TYR A 80 -1.20 -6.76 -5.62
C TYR A 80 -1.52 -5.73 -6.69
N ALA A 81 -0.60 -5.47 -7.61
CA ALA A 81 -0.69 -4.39 -8.57
C ALA A 81 -1.58 -4.71 -9.78
N SER A 82 -2.28 -3.71 -10.30
CA SER A 82 -2.89 -3.72 -11.63
C SER A 82 -1.88 -3.42 -12.72
N ALA A 83 -0.95 -2.51 -12.44
CA ALA A 83 0.20 -2.16 -13.25
C ALA A 83 1.37 -1.77 -12.35
N ILE A 84 2.58 -1.79 -12.86
CA ILE A 84 3.79 -1.42 -12.11
C ILE A 84 4.44 -0.22 -12.79
N SER A 85 4.72 0.83 -12.03
CA SER A 85 5.45 2.01 -12.48
C SER A 85 6.93 1.88 -12.13
N VAL A 86 7.79 2.19 -13.09
CA VAL A 86 9.25 2.13 -12.91
C VAL A 86 9.86 3.47 -13.27
N LEU A 87 10.52 4.11 -12.31
CA LEU A 87 11.25 5.36 -12.54
C LEU A 87 12.46 5.10 -13.43
N CYS A 88 12.52 5.82 -14.55
CA CYS A 88 13.59 5.69 -15.53
C CYS A 88 14.53 6.91 -15.57
N ASP A 89 14.15 8.02 -14.94
CA ASP A 89 15.01 9.21 -14.84
C ASP A 89 16.23 8.94 -13.93
N GLU A 90 17.42 9.08 -14.48
CA GLU A 90 18.67 8.77 -13.78
C GLU A 90 19.06 9.88 -12.78
N LYS A 91 19.03 11.12 -13.23
CA LYS A 91 19.59 12.26 -12.49
C LYS A 91 18.82 12.60 -11.21
N TYR A 92 17.50 12.64 -11.28
CA TYR A 92 16.64 13.11 -10.19
C TYR A 92 15.97 11.98 -9.38
N PHE A 93 15.86 10.80 -9.97
CA PHE A 93 15.18 9.67 -9.36
C PHE A 93 16.07 8.43 -9.20
N GLN A 94 17.32 8.49 -9.62
CA GLN A 94 18.24 7.36 -9.65
C GLN A 94 17.62 6.11 -10.32
N GLY A 95 16.80 6.38 -11.34
CA GLY A 95 16.16 5.36 -12.16
C GLY A 95 17.05 4.88 -13.30
N SER A 96 16.54 3.96 -14.10
CA SER A 96 17.19 3.45 -15.31
C SER A 96 16.19 2.76 -16.21
N PHE A 97 16.36 2.90 -17.53
CA PHE A 97 15.65 2.06 -18.51
C PHE A 97 15.97 0.58 -18.33
N ASP A 98 17.15 0.23 -17.83
CA ASP A 98 17.56 -1.15 -17.58
C ASP A 98 16.68 -1.86 -16.54
N PHE A 99 15.99 -1.12 -15.66
CA PHE A 99 15.06 -1.68 -14.68
C PHE A 99 13.78 -2.23 -15.32
N LEU A 100 13.37 -1.70 -16.46
CA LEU A 100 12.14 -2.09 -17.15
C LEU A 100 12.10 -3.58 -17.52
N PRO A 101 13.09 -4.15 -18.21
CA PRO A 101 13.08 -5.57 -18.54
C PRO A 101 13.20 -6.47 -17.31
N ILE A 102 13.89 -6.03 -16.25
CA ILE A 102 14.00 -6.77 -15.01
C ILE A 102 12.61 -6.94 -14.38
N VAL A 103 11.84 -5.86 -14.28
CA VAL A 103 10.48 -5.89 -13.73
C VAL A 103 9.54 -6.68 -14.64
N SER A 104 9.64 -6.49 -15.96
CA SER A 104 8.79 -7.17 -16.95
C SER A 104 8.96 -8.69 -16.93
N GLN A 105 10.16 -9.19 -16.65
CA GLN A 105 10.42 -10.63 -16.57
C GLN A 105 9.82 -11.27 -15.30
N VAL A 106 9.70 -10.50 -14.22
CA VAL A 106 9.19 -10.98 -12.93
C VAL A 106 7.67 -10.87 -12.82
N ALA A 107 7.10 -9.80 -13.37
CA ALA A 107 5.68 -9.47 -13.20
C ALA A 107 4.94 -9.52 -14.55
N PRO A 108 3.73 -10.15 -14.60
CA PRO A 108 2.92 -10.21 -15.82
C PRO A 108 2.13 -8.94 -16.10
N GLN A 109 2.00 -8.03 -15.13
CA GLN A 109 1.28 -6.78 -15.27
C GLN A 109 1.93 -5.84 -16.29
N PRO A 110 1.16 -4.93 -16.92
CA PRO A 110 1.72 -3.87 -17.73
C PRO A 110 2.69 -2.99 -16.93
N ILE A 111 3.78 -2.61 -17.57
CA ILE A 111 4.83 -1.78 -16.97
C ILE A 111 4.74 -0.36 -17.52
N LEU A 112 4.60 0.61 -16.64
CA LEU A 112 4.63 2.03 -16.95
C LEU A 112 6.07 2.56 -16.85
N CYS A 113 6.60 3.05 -17.97
CA CYS A 113 7.84 3.83 -17.96
C CYS A 113 7.55 5.22 -17.38
N LYS A 114 8.01 5.44 -16.14
CA LYS A 114 7.83 6.71 -15.44
C LYS A 114 9.03 7.61 -15.70
N ASP A 115 8.91 8.41 -16.74
CA ASP A 115 9.95 9.35 -17.19
C ASP A 115 9.32 10.64 -17.66
N PHE A 116 10.11 11.69 -17.82
CA PHE A 116 9.70 12.97 -18.41
C PHE A 116 9.82 12.86 -19.94
N THR A 117 8.76 12.35 -20.56
CA THR A 117 8.73 12.10 -22.00
C THR A 117 8.47 13.38 -22.76
N ILE A 118 9.43 13.78 -23.59
CA ILE A 118 9.42 15.01 -24.43
C ILE A 118 9.71 14.75 -25.90
N ASP A 119 10.13 13.55 -26.26
CA ASP A 119 10.57 13.17 -27.59
C ASP A 119 10.08 11.77 -27.94
N PRO A 120 9.62 11.52 -29.18
CA PRO A 120 9.21 10.19 -29.63
C PRO A 120 10.27 9.11 -29.42
N TYR A 121 11.54 9.46 -29.49
CA TYR A 121 12.66 8.55 -29.21
C TYR A 121 12.51 7.84 -27.85
N GLN A 122 12.09 8.55 -26.81
CA GLN A 122 11.91 7.98 -25.46
C GLN A 122 10.83 6.88 -25.44
N ILE A 123 9.77 7.03 -26.23
CA ILE A 123 8.68 6.05 -26.33
C ILE A 123 9.17 4.77 -27.04
N TYR A 124 9.88 4.91 -28.14
CA TYR A 124 10.51 3.78 -28.81
C TYR A 124 11.52 3.07 -27.91
N LEU A 125 12.35 3.83 -27.20
CA LEU A 125 13.32 3.30 -26.25
C LEU A 125 12.60 2.55 -25.09
N ALA A 126 11.55 3.14 -24.54
CA ALA A 126 10.76 2.50 -23.48
C ALA A 126 10.17 1.17 -23.96
N ARG A 127 9.61 1.11 -25.17
CA ARG A 127 9.07 -0.15 -25.70
C ARG A 127 10.18 -1.16 -25.98
N TYR A 128 11.31 -0.74 -26.50
CA TYR A 128 12.46 -1.62 -26.67
C TYR A 128 12.91 -2.25 -25.36
N TYR A 129 12.88 -1.49 -24.26
CA TYR A 129 13.14 -1.98 -22.90
C TYR A 129 11.91 -2.62 -22.22
N GLN A 130 10.85 -2.96 -22.99
CA GLN A 130 9.70 -3.74 -22.56
C GLN A 130 8.67 -3.00 -21.69
N ALA A 131 8.63 -1.67 -21.73
CA ALA A 131 7.52 -0.92 -21.14
C ALA A 131 6.25 -1.07 -21.99
N ASP A 132 5.11 -1.07 -21.31
CA ASP A 132 3.78 -1.25 -21.89
C ASP A 132 2.94 0.04 -21.88
N ALA A 133 3.42 1.06 -21.18
CA ALA A 133 2.80 2.37 -21.09
C ALA A 133 3.86 3.45 -20.85
N CYS A 134 3.50 4.69 -21.14
CA CYS A 134 4.33 5.85 -20.86
C CYS A 134 3.53 6.95 -20.16
N LEU A 135 4.25 7.85 -19.48
CA LEU A 135 3.71 9.05 -18.84
C LEU A 135 3.82 10.22 -19.82
N LEU A 136 2.70 10.92 -20.04
CA LEU A 136 2.68 12.20 -20.75
C LEU A 136 2.09 13.28 -19.84
N MET A 137 2.88 14.32 -19.53
CA MET A 137 2.52 15.37 -18.58
C MET A 137 2.05 16.62 -19.31
N LEU A 138 0.80 17.05 -19.11
CA LEU A 138 0.28 18.28 -19.72
C LEU A 138 0.88 19.55 -19.10
N SER A 139 1.53 19.45 -17.95
CA SER A 139 2.36 20.52 -17.38
C SER A 139 3.68 20.75 -18.15
N VAL A 140 4.08 19.81 -19.01
CA VAL A 140 5.33 19.82 -19.78
C VAL A 140 5.06 19.97 -21.28
N LEU A 141 4.02 19.33 -21.79
CA LEU A 141 3.72 19.21 -23.20
C LEU A 141 2.61 20.17 -23.64
N ASP A 142 2.74 20.79 -24.79
CA ASP A 142 1.61 21.41 -25.46
C ASP A 142 0.73 20.34 -26.16
N ASP A 143 -0.43 20.76 -26.68
CA ASP A 143 -1.39 19.84 -27.26
C ASP A 143 -0.88 19.11 -28.49
N GLU A 144 -0.09 19.78 -29.32
CA GLU A 144 0.50 19.17 -30.53
C GLU A 144 1.54 18.11 -30.16
N GLN A 145 2.43 18.43 -29.22
CA GLN A 145 3.41 17.48 -28.72
C GLN A 145 2.72 16.27 -28.09
N TYR A 146 1.68 16.48 -27.29
CA TYR A 146 0.90 15.40 -26.70
C TYR A 146 0.28 14.50 -27.77
N ARG A 147 -0.36 15.06 -28.81
CA ARG A 147 -0.95 14.25 -29.88
C ARG A 147 0.10 13.42 -30.62
N GLN A 148 1.25 14.01 -30.92
CA GLN A 148 2.34 13.32 -31.60
C GLN A 148 2.86 12.15 -30.73
N LEU A 149 3.16 12.40 -29.45
CA LEU A 149 3.70 11.38 -28.55
C LEU A 149 2.67 10.28 -28.24
N SER A 150 1.42 10.66 -28.03
CA SER A 150 0.32 9.72 -27.82
C SER A 150 0.10 8.80 -29.04
N ALA A 151 0.18 9.34 -30.26
CA ALA A 151 0.06 8.57 -31.51
C ALA A 151 1.19 7.54 -31.60
N VAL A 152 2.42 7.90 -31.29
CA VAL A 152 3.56 6.97 -31.28
C VAL A 152 3.33 5.85 -30.27
N ALA A 153 2.92 6.17 -29.03
CA ALA A 153 2.63 5.17 -28.01
C ALA A 153 1.55 4.19 -28.48
N HIS A 154 0.43 4.69 -29.00
CA HIS A 154 -0.67 3.86 -29.49
C HIS A 154 -0.29 3.01 -30.69
N SER A 155 0.61 3.49 -31.57
CA SER A 155 1.14 2.69 -32.70
C SER A 155 1.91 1.45 -32.24
N LEU A 156 2.41 1.46 -30.99
CA LEU A 156 3.10 0.35 -30.35
C LEU A 156 2.19 -0.42 -29.37
N ASN A 157 0.89 -0.17 -29.38
CA ASN A 157 -0.10 -0.69 -28.45
C ASN A 157 0.18 -0.32 -26.96
N MET A 158 1.00 0.69 -26.73
CA MET A 158 1.28 1.20 -25.39
C MET A 158 0.13 2.08 -24.90
N GLY A 159 -0.16 2.00 -23.60
CA GLY A 159 -1.05 2.94 -22.94
C GLY A 159 -0.35 4.26 -22.60
N VAL A 160 -1.16 5.27 -22.33
CA VAL A 160 -0.70 6.61 -21.92
C VAL A 160 -1.36 6.97 -20.60
N LEU A 161 -0.56 7.25 -19.59
CA LEU A 161 -0.99 7.94 -18.37
C LEU A 161 -0.84 9.44 -18.63
N THR A 162 -1.97 10.14 -18.77
CA THR A 162 -2.01 11.60 -19.00
C THR A 162 -2.09 12.29 -17.65
N GLU A 163 -1.01 12.92 -17.24
CA GLU A 163 -0.96 13.61 -15.94
C GLU A 163 -1.43 15.06 -16.04
N VAL A 164 -2.28 15.43 -15.10
CA VAL A 164 -2.80 16.80 -14.92
C VAL A 164 -2.60 17.24 -13.46
N SER A 165 -2.40 18.55 -13.27
CA SER A 165 -2.18 19.12 -11.94
C SER A 165 -3.14 20.29 -11.61
N ASN A 166 -3.94 20.75 -12.56
CA ASN A 166 -4.87 21.87 -12.41
C ASN A 166 -6.05 21.77 -13.38
N GLU A 167 -7.00 22.70 -13.26
CA GLU A 167 -8.21 22.70 -14.09
C GLU A 167 -7.91 22.93 -15.58
N GLU A 168 -6.97 23.80 -15.92
CA GLU A 168 -6.59 24.06 -17.31
C GLU A 168 -6.06 22.79 -17.99
N GLU A 169 -5.15 22.09 -17.35
CA GLU A 169 -4.61 20.82 -17.84
C GLU A 169 -5.69 19.75 -17.94
N LEU A 170 -6.64 19.72 -17.00
CA LEU A 170 -7.79 18.81 -17.03
C LEU A 170 -8.68 19.05 -18.26
N GLU A 171 -9.02 20.31 -18.55
CA GLU A 171 -9.79 20.67 -19.74
C GLU A 171 -9.09 20.25 -21.02
N ARG A 172 -7.78 20.42 -21.07
CA ARG A 172 -6.96 19.94 -22.20
C ARG A 172 -7.00 18.42 -22.31
N ALA A 173 -6.87 17.70 -21.21
CA ALA A 173 -6.96 16.23 -21.19
C ALA A 173 -8.31 15.72 -21.73
N ILE A 174 -9.40 16.38 -21.37
CA ILE A 174 -10.75 16.09 -21.87
C ILE A 174 -10.82 16.33 -23.38
N ALA A 175 -10.35 17.49 -23.85
CA ALA A 175 -10.37 17.85 -25.27
C ALA A 175 -9.46 16.92 -26.10
N LEU A 176 -8.35 16.46 -25.55
CA LEU A 176 -7.41 15.52 -26.16
C LEU A 176 -7.88 14.06 -26.08
N LYS A 177 -9.03 13.79 -25.46
CA LYS A 177 -9.65 12.47 -25.30
C LYS A 177 -8.74 11.46 -24.58
N ALA A 178 -8.06 11.90 -23.53
CA ALA A 178 -7.25 11.03 -22.69
C ALA A 178 -8.12 9.93 -22.08
N LYS A 179 -7.66 8.68 -22.16
CA LYS A 179 -8.38 7.51 -21.63
C LYS A 179 -8.12 7.28 -20.15
N VAL A 180 -6.90 7.56 -19.73
CA VAL A 180 -6.46 7.46 -18.32
C VAL A 180 -5.89 8.81 -17.92
N VAL A 181 -6.46 9.42 -16.91
CA VAL A 181 -6.02 10.72 -16.38
C VAL A 181 -5.46 10.51 -14.98
N GLY A 182 -4.19 10.85 -14.83
CA GLY A 182 -3.52 10.91 -13.53
C GLY A 182 -3.65 12.30 -12.94
N ILE A 183 -4.31 12.41 -11.79
CA ILE A 183 -4.41 13.67 -11.04
C ILE A 183 -3.28 13.71 -10.03
N ASN A 184 -2.31 14.59 -10.24
CA ASN A 184 -1.19 14.76 -9.34
C ASN A 184 -1.55 15.72 -8.21
N ASN A 185 -1.66 15.17 -6.98
CA ASN A 185 -1.96 15.95 -5.77
C ASN A 185 -0.79 16.83 -5.32
N ARG A 186 0.40 16.63 -5.89
CA ARG A 186 1.57 17.47 -5.61
C ARG A 186 1.59 18.69 -6.51
N ASN A 187 1.74 19.86 -5.90
CA ASN A 187 2.03 21.08 -6.64
C ASN A 187 3.51 21.06 -7.06
N LEU A 188 3.76 21.03 -8.36
CA LEU A 188 5.14 20.95 -8.90
C LEU A 188 5.94 22.25 -8.78
N ARG A 189 5.32 23.34 -8.31
CA ARG A 189 5.99 24.63 -8.07
C ARG A 189 6.61 24.72 -6.67
N ASP A 190 5.85 24.31 -5.65
CA ASP A 190 6.23 24.41 -4.23
C ASP A 190 6.34 23.06 -3.53
N MET A 191 6.05 21.95 -4.26
CA MET A 191 6.09 20.57 -3.80
C MET A 191 5.08 20.23 -2.69
N SER A 192 4.14 21.12 -2.38
CA SER A 192 3.04 20.85 -1.45
C SER A 192 2.09 19.78 -1.97
N ILE A 193 1.42 19.07 -1.07
CA ILE A 193 0.45 18.01 -1.39
C ILE A 193 -0.92 18.40 -0.85
N ASP A 194 -1.95 18.29 -1.72
CA ASP A 194 -3.33 18.51 -1.36
C ASP A 194 -4.21 17.42 -2.01
N LEU A 195 -4.70 16.49 -1.22
CA LEU A 195 -5.59 15.40 -1.68
C LEU A 195 -6.97 15.91 -2.16
N ASN A 196 -7.37 17.14 -1.77
CA ASN A 196 -8.59 17.76 -2.28
C ASN A 196 -8.55 17.99 -3.79
N ARG A 197 -7.38 18.09 -4.37
CA ARG A 197 -7.22 18.21 -5.83
C ARG A 197 -7.87 17.04 -6.56
N THR A 198 -7.66 15.80 -6.11
CA THR A 198 -8.35 14.64 -6.69
C THR A 198 -9.86 14.79 -6.61
N ARG A 199 -10.42 15.18 -5.46
CA ARG A 199 -11.87 15.35 -5.28
C ARG A 199 -12.46 16.40 -6.22
N GLN A 200 -11.77 17.54 -6.37
CA GLN A 200 -12.22 18.65 -7.20
C GLN A 200 -12.15 18.33 -8.70
N LEU A 201 -11.02 17.78 -9.16
CA LEU A 201 -10.79 17.55 -10.56
C LEU A 201 -11.51 16.30 -11.08
N ALA A 202 -11.54 15.21 -10.30
CA ALA A 202 -12.19 13.96 -10.71
C ALA A 202 -13.69 14.13 -10.98
N ALA A 203 -14.38 15.01 -10.25
CA ALA A 203 -15.80 15.29 -10.43
C ALA A 203 -16.16 15.82 -11.82
N ARG A 204 -15.20 16.33 -12.58
CA ARG A 204 -15.38 16.88 -13.92
C ARG A 204 -15.12 15.87 -15.05
N LEU A 205 -14.63 14.69 -14.72
CA LEU A 205 -14.33 13.62 -15.69
C LEU A 205 -15.54 12.70 -15.86
N GLY A 206 -15.81 12.32 -17.10
CA GLY A 206 -16.89 11.39 -17.43
C GLY A 206 -16.56 9.93 -17.06
N PRO A 207 -17.56 9.03 -17.12
CA PRO A 207 -17.41 7.63 -16.70
C PRO A 207 -16.51 6.81 -17.63
N ASP A 208 -16.23 7.29 -18.84
CA ASP A 208 -15.37 6.62 -19.82
C ASP A 208 -13.87 6.87 -19.59
N VAL A 209 -13.54 7.74 -18.63
CA VAL A 209 -12.17 8.07 -18.27
C VAL A 209 -11.79 7.35 -16.98
N THR A 210 -10.69 6.61 -17.02
CA THR A 210 -10.10 6.04 -15.82
C THR A 210 -9.30 7.11 -15.08
N VAL A 211 -9.66 7.38 -13.83
CA VAL A 211 -9.03 8.41 -12.98
C VAL A 211 -8.07 7.75 -12.01
N ILE A 212 -6.81 8.15 -12.05
CA ILE A 212 -5.75 7.70 -11.14
C ILE A 212 -5.33 8.89 -10.25
N SER A 213 -5.40 8.72 -8.94
CA SER A 213 -4.90 9.71 -7.97
C SER A 213 -3.42 9.43 -7.67
N GLU A 214 -2.59 10.45 -7.80
CA GLU A 214 -1.13 10.34 -7.65
C GLU A 214 -0.61 11.28 -6.57
N SER A 215 0.39 10.85 -5.85
CA SER A 215 1.10 11.58 -4.78
C SER A 215 0.29 11.77 -3.49
N GLY A 216 0.97 11.60 -2.38
CA GLY A 216 0.42 11.88 -1.06
C GLY A 216 -0.49 10.80 -0.48
N ILE A 217 -0.57 9.64 -1.12
CA ILE A 217 -1.36 8.51 -0.63
C ILE A 217 -0.49 7.66 0.29
N HIS A 218 -0.86 7.57 1.56
CA HIS A 218 -0.09 6.89 2.59
C HIS A 218 -0.87 5.82 3.37
N THR A 219 -2.19 5.95 3.47
CA THR A 219 -3.01 5.12 4.36
C THR A 219 -4.17 4.46 3.64
N TYR A 220 -4.62 3.35 4.19
CA TYR A 220 -5.84 2.66 3.74
C TYR A 220 -7.09 3.55 3.85
N ALA A 221 -7.18 4.39 4.89
CA ALA A 221 -8.30 5.32 5.05
C ALA A 221 -8.36 6.34 3.91
N GLU A 222 -7.20 6.89 3.49
CA GLU A 222 -7.11 7.80 2.33
C GLU A 222 -7.53 7.11 1.03
N VAL A 223 -7.05 5.88 0.80
CA VAL A 223 -7.42 5.09 -0.37
C VAL A 223 -8.93 4.85 -0.40
N ARG A 224 -9.53 4.42 0.70
CA ARG A 224 -10.97 4.18 0.76
C ARG A 224 -11.78 5.44 0.50
N GLU A 225 -11.40 6.54 1.11
CA GLU A 225 -12.10 7.80 0.92
C GLU A 225 -12.00 8.29 -0.52
N LEU A 226 -10.79 8.32 -1.08
CA LEU A 226 -10.56 8.80 -2.43
C LEU A 226 -11.06 7.85 -3.52
N SER A 227 -11.31 6.58 -3.21
CA SER A 227 -11.90 5.61 -4.15
C SER A 227 -13.32 5.97 -4.59
N HIS A 228 -14.00 6.86 -3.87
CA HIS A 228 -15.27 7.44 -4.30
C HIS A 228 -15.12 8.43 -5.47
N PHE A 229 -13.91 8.92 -5.73
CA PHE A 229 -13.60 9.93 -6.75
C PHE A 229 -12.67 9.39 -7.83
N ALA A 230 -11.75 8.50 -7.48
CA ALA A 230 -10.76 7.93 -8.38
C ALA A 230 -10.98 6.43 -8.59
N ASN A 231 -10.69 5.94 -9.79
CA ASN A 231 -10.76 4.50 -10.12
C ASN A 231 -9.53 3.76 -9.61
N GLY A 232 -8.43 4.46 -9.34
CA GLY A 232 -7.21 3.86 -8.87
C GLY A 232 -6.20 4.86 -8.33
N PHE A 233 -5.06 4.33 -7.92
CA PHE A 233 -4.00 5.08 -7.24
C PHE A 233 -2.64 4.70 -7.79
N LEU A 234 -1.74 5.69 -7.88
CA LEU A 234 -0.32 5.47 -8.11
C LEU A 234 0.43 5.77 -6.80
N ILE A 235 1.08 4.75 -6.25
CA ILE A 235 1.71 4.81 -4.91
C ILE A 235 3.16 4.34 -4.99
N GLY A 236 4.07 5.15 -4.51
CA GLY A 236 5.50 4.86 -4.51
C GLY A 236 6.18 5.10 -3.17
N SER A 237 6.31 6.37 -2.75
CA SER A 237 7.09 6.75 -1.56
C SER A 237 6.63 6.07 -0.27
N ALA A 238 5.32 5.98 -0.06
CA ALA A 238 4.74 5.32 1.12
C ALA A 238 5.16 3.85 1.26
N LEU A 239 5.43 3.18 0.13
CA LEU A 239 5.87 1.79 0.09
C LEU A 239 7.39 1.67 0.19
N MET A 240 8.11 2.46 -0.61
CA MET A 240 9.57 2.40 -0.70
C MET A 240 10.29 2.82 0.59
N GLU A 241 9.66 3.64 1.42
CA GLU A 241 10.18 4.07 2.72
C GLU A 241 10.17 2.97 3.80
N GLN A 242 9.43 1.90 3.57
CA GLN A 242 9.24 0.85 4.57
C GLN A 242 10.23 -0.31 4.35
N ALA A 243 10.82 -0.79 5.43
CA ALA A 243 11.75 -1.93 5.38
C ALA A 243 11.04 -3.21 4.92
N ASP A 244 9.87 -3.50 5.50
CA ASP A 244 9.00 -4.61 5.08
C ASP A 244 8.03 -4.12 4.00
N LEU A 245 8.41 -4.31 2.74
CA LEU A 245 7.64 -3.84 1.60
C LEU A 245 6.29 -4.54 1.48
N GLU A 246 6.22 -5.84 1.71
CA GLU A 246 4.96 -6.57 1.57
C GLU A 246 3.95 -6.15 2.64
N ALA A 247 4.39 -5.98 3.88
CA ALA A 247 3.54 -5.43 4.93
C ALA A 247 3.09 -4.00 4.61
N ALA A 248 3.96 -3.18 4.01
CA ALA A 248 3.61 -1.82 3.57
C ALA A 248 2.51 -1.82 2.50
N VAL A 249 2.61 -2.69 1.50
CA VAL A 249 1.57 -2.86 0.47
C VAL A 249 0.25 -3.27 1.10
N LYS A 250 0.26 -4.30 1.94
CA LYS A 250 -0.95 -4.78 2.65
C LYS A 250 -1.59 -3.67 3.49
N ARG A 251 -0.77 -2.90 4.20
CA ARG A 251 -1.23 -1.79 5.05
C ARG A 251 -2.01 -0.75 4.26
N VAL A 252 -1.53 -0.38 3.09
CA VAL A 252 -2.18 0.64 2.26
C VAL A 252 -3.41 0.09 1.53
N LEU A 253 -3.36 -1.13 1.03
CA LEU A 253 -4.44 -1.73 0.24
C LEU A 253 -5.56 -2.34 1.08
N LEU A 254 -5.26 -2.81 2.29
CA LEU A 254 -6.17 -3.61 3.12
C LEU A 254 -6.31 -3.11 4.57
N GLY A 255 -5.41 -2.24 5.03
CA GLY A 255 -5.28 -1.87 6.43
C GLY A 255 -4.30 -2.77 7.20
N GLU A 256 -3.99 -2.37 8.45
CA GLU A 256 -3.10 -3.12 9.35
C GLU A 256 -3.84 -4.26 10.04
N ASN A 257 -4.24 -5.29 9.34
CA ASN A 257 -5.11 -6.32 9.86
C ASN A 257 -4.35 -7.43 10.59
N LYS A 258 -4.99 -7.95 11.63
CA LYS A 258 -4.49 -9.02 12.50
C LYS A 258 -5.44 -10.22 12.46
N VAL A 259 -4.88 -11.42 12.45
CA VAL A 259 -5.60 -12.67 12.70
C VAL A 259 -5.11 -13.22 14.03
N CYS A 260 -5.98 -13.23 15.02
CA CYS A 260 -5.66 -13.63 16.40
C CYS A 260 -6.03 -15.08 16.68
N GLY A 261 -5.45 -15.66 17.73
CA GLY A 261 -5.75 -17.01 18.16
C GLY A 261 -5.23 -18.09 17.22
N LEU A 262 -4.08 -17.85 16.59
CA LEU A 262 -3.41 -18.84 15.76
C LEU A 262 -2.86 -19.98 16.60
N THR A 263 -3.20 -21.21 16.25
CA THR A 263 -2.75 -22.45 16.95
C THR A 263 -2.06 -23.44 16.02
N ARG A 264 -2.25 -23.28 14.69
CA ARG A 264 -1.74 -24.21 13.67
C ARG A 264 -0.88 -23.49 12.64
N PRO A 265 0.23 -24.11 12.18
CA PRO A 265 1.09 -23.54 11.14
C PRO A 265 0.34 -23.16 9.85
N GLN A 266 -0.54 -24.03 9.37
CA GLN A 266 -1.30 -23.79 8.14
C GLN A 266 -2.22 -22.57 8.23
N ASP A 267 -2.76 -22.27 9.43
CA ASP A 267 -3.62 -21.10 9.63
C ASP A 267 -2.83 -19.79 9.56
N ALA A 268 -1.59 -19.78 10.04
CA ALA A 268 -0.69 -18.65 9.88
C ALA A 268 -0.35 -18.39 8.42
N GLN A 269 -0.09 -19.44 7.66
CA GLN A 269 0.19 -19.34 6.23
C GLN A 269 -1.02 -18.75 5.47
N VAL A 270 -2.21 -19.28 5.69
CA VAL A 270 -3.44 -18.77 5.05
C VAL A 270 -3.72 -17.33 5.45
N ALA A 271 -3.52 -16.96 6.71
CA ALA A 271 -3.68 -15.57 7.17
C ALA A 271 -2.73 -14.62 6.43
N TRP A 272 -1.47 -14.99 6.29
CA TRP A 272 -0.47 -14.22 5.55
C TRP A 272 -0.81 -14.07 4.07
N GLU A 273 -1.13 -15.17 3.41
CA GLU A 273 -1.49 -15.21 1.99
C GLU A 273 -2.78 -14.43 1.69
N SER A 274 -3.72 -14.41 2.64
CA SER A 274 -4.96 -13.63 2.52
C SER A 274 -4.77 -12.13 2.64
N GLY A 275 -3.74 -11.66 3.37
CA GLY A 275 -3.46 -10.23 3.49
C GLY A 275 -3.24 -9.71 4.91
N ALA A 276 -3.23 -10.57 5.93
CA ALA A 276 -2.91 -10.16 7.29
C ALA A 276 -1.45 -9.72 7.42
N ILE A 277 -1.21 -8.73 8.28
CA ILE A 277 0.13 -8.29 8.68
C ILE A 277 0.51 -8.94 10.00
N TYR A 278 -0.42 -8.96 10.95
CA TYR A 278 -0.18 -9.47 12.30
C TYR A 278 -0.81 -10.83 12.52
N GLY A 279 -0.11 -11.68 13.28
CA GLY A 279 -0.61 -12.96 13.80
C GLY A 279 -0.61 -12.97 15.31
N GLY A 280 -1.76 -13.22 15.93
CA GLY A 280 -1.90 -13.27 17.38
C GLY A 280 -1.68 -14.66 17.95
N LEU A 281 -0.80 -14.77 18.95
CA LEU A 281 -0.54 -15.97 19.74
C LEU A 281 -1.02 -15.73 21.16
N ILE A 282 -1.98 -16.52 21.64
CA ILE A 282 -2.60 -16.33 22.94
C ILE A 282 -1.88 -17.16 24.01
N PHE A 283 -1.27 -16.48 24.98
CA PHE A 283 -0.61 -17.08 26.13
C PHE A 283 -1.44 -16.94 27.43
N VAL A 284 -2.77 -16.95 27.29
CA VAL A 284 -3.71 -16.95 28.42
C VAL A 284 -4.16 -18.38 28.66
N PRO A 285 -3.75 -19.04 29.76
CA PRO A 285 -3.95 -20.49 29.93
C PRO A 285 -5.42 -20.95 29.90
N THR A 286 -6.34 -20.07 30.29
CA THR A 286 -7.79 -20.35 30.29
C THR A 286 -8.45 -20.19 28.91
N SER A 287 -7.75 -19.66 27.94
CA SER A 287 -8.29 -19.51 26.59
C SER A 287 -8.32 -20.86 25.85
N PRO A 288 -9.41 -21.18 25.12
CA PRO A 288 -9.46 -22.35 24.25
C PRO A 288 -8.48 -22.25 23.07
N ARG A 289 -7.90 -21.05 22.84
CA ARG A 289 -6.93 -20.76 21.78
C ARG A 289 -5.51 -20.63 22.31
N ALA A 290 -5.28 -21.00 23.59
CA ALA A 290 -3.95 -20.92 24.20
C ALA A 290 -2.97 -21.84 23.47
N VAL A 291 -1.73 -21.34 23.30
CA VAL A 291 -0.61 -22.10 22.74
C VAL A 291 0.54 -22.16 23.75
N ASN A 292 1.29 -23.25 23.69
CA ASN A 292 2.57 -23.36 24.37
C ASN A 292 3.72 -22.87 23.47
N ASP A 293 4.92 -22.78 24.01
CA ASP A 293 6.07 -22.25 23.29
C ASP A 293 6.43 -23.08 22.04
N ALA A 294 6.28 -24.42 22.08
CA ALA A 294 6.53 -25.27 20.94
C ALA A 294 5.53 -25.05 19.80
N GLN A 295 4.25 -24.92 20.14
CA GLN A 295 3.20 -24.59 19.16
C GLN A 295 3.44 -23.19 18.57
N ALA A 296 3.74 -22.21 19.40
CA ALA A 296 4.05 -20.84 18.98
C ALA A 296 5.22 -20.81 17.98
N LYS A 297 6.32 -21.52 18.27
CA LYS A 297 7.46 -21.61 17.37
C LYS A 297 7.08 -22.24 16.03
N ALA A 298 6.26 -23.28 16.01
CA ALA A 298 5.80 -23.92 14.78
C ALA A 298 4.93 -22.98 13.93
N VAL A 299 4.06 -22.21 14.56
CA VAL A 299 3.22 -21.20 13.90
C VAL A 299 4.09 -20.08 13.30
N ILE A 300 5.04 -19.56 14.08
CA ILE A 300 5.96 -18.50 13.64
C ILE A 300 6.80 -18.93 12.44
N ALA A 301 7.27 -20.19 12.43
CA ALA A 301 8.09 -20.73 11.34
C ALA A 301 7.30 -20.86 10.02
N ALA A 302 5.99 -20.93 10.07
CA ALA A 302 5.15 -21.20 8.89
C ALA A 302 4.87 -19.96 8.02
N ALA A 303 4.90 -18.76 8.57
CA ALA A 303 4.56 -17.54 7.82
C ALA A 303 5.28 -16.30 8.41
N PRO A 304 5.65 -15.33 7.57
CA PRO A 304 6.38 -14.13 8.01
C PRO A 304 5.45 -13.02 8.52
N LEU A 305 4.42 -13.39 9.31
CA LEU A 305 3.58 -12.43 10.01
C LEU A 305 4.40 -11.69 11.08
N GLN A 306 3.97 -10.49 11.44
CA GLN A 306 4.44 -9.82 12.64
C GLN A 306 3.65 -10.38 13.83
N TYR A 307 4.32 -11.19 14.66
CA TYR A 307 3.61 -11.93 15.71
C TYR A 307 3.41 -11.09 16.96
N VAL A 308 2.19 -11.13 17.48
CA VAL A 308 1.73 -10.43 18.68
C VAL A 308 1.40 -11.47 19.76
N GLY A 309 2.13 -11.44 20.86
CA GLY A 309 1.81 -12.28 22.02
C GLY A 309 0.71 -11.63 22.86
N VAL A 310 -0.37 -12.36 23.12
CA VAL A 310 -1.49 -11.88 23.95
C VAL A 310 -1.38 -12.45 25.34
N PHE A 311 -1.32 -11.55 26.32
CA PHE A 311 -1.18 -11.86 27.75
C PHE A 311 -2.31 -11.22 28.55
N ARG A 312 -2.64 -11.81 29.67
CA ARG A 312 -3.64 -11.29 30.61
C ARG A 312 -3.14 -11.44 32.03
N ASN A 313 -2.77 -10.33 32.67
CA ASN A 313 -2.25 -10.27 34.02
C ASN A 313 -1.09 -11.26 34.28
N ALA A 314 -0.25 -11.46 33.27
CA ALA A 314 0.91 -12.34 33.37
C ALA A 314 2.06 -11.68 34.17
N PRO A 315 2.91 -12.46 34.82
CA PRO A 315 4.14 -11.93 35.42
C PRO A 315 5.01 -11.24 34.37
N LEU A 316 5.62 -10.13 34.73
CA LEU A 316 6.44 -9.31 33.83
C LEU A 316 7.55 -10.14 33.16
N GLU A 317 8.22 -10.97 33.96
CA GLU A 317 9.34 -11.80 33.50
C GLU A 317 8.91 -12.81 32.44
N GLU A 318 7.71 -13.34 32.55
CA GLU A 318 7.14 -14.29 31.59
C GLU A 318 6.89 -13.61 30.24
N VAL A 319 6.33 -12.40 30.25
CA VAL A 319 6.06 -11.62 29.04
C VAL A 319 7.36 -11.26 28.33
N VAL A 320 8.34 -10.76 29.08
CA VAL A 320 9.66 -10.37 28.54
C VAL A 320 10.39 -11.59 27.97
N ALA A 321 10.41 -12.71 28.69
CA ALA A 321 11.10 -13.92 28.26
C ALA A 321 10.50 -14.48 26.95
N ARG A 322 9.17 -14.52 26.83
CA ARG A 322 8.49 -14.99 25.61
C ARG A 322 8.69 -14.03 24.45
N ALA A 323 8.60 -12.72 24.67
CA ALA A 323 8.84 -11.74 23.64
C ALA A 323 10.24 -11.91 23.02
N GLN A 324 11.25 -12.14 23.86
CA GLN A 324 12.62 -12.36 23.42
C GLN A 324 12.80 -13.72 22.73
N ALA A 325 12.33 -14.80 23.36
CA ALA A 325 12.53 -16.16 22.86
C ALA A 325 11.82 -16.43 21.53
N LEU A 326 10.68 -15.79 21.30
CA LEU A 326 9.85 -15.96 20.10
C LEU A 326 10.06 -14.84 19.06
N GLY A 327 10.82 -13.80 19.37
CA GLY A 327 11.02 -12.67 18.48
C GLY A 327 9.71 -11.94 18.18
N LEU A 328 8.88 -11.72 19.19
CA LEU A 328 7.58 -11.06 19.01
C LEU A 328 7.74 -9.62 18.55
N ALA A 329 6.91 -9.19 17.60
CA ALA A 329 6.83 -7.81 17.14
C ALA A 329 6.12 -6.90 18.16
N ALA A 330 5.16 -7.47 18.90
CA ALA A 330 4.41 -6.76 19.94
C ALA A 330 3.97 -7.70 21.06
N VAL A 331 3.73 -7.13 22.21
CA VAL A 331 3.01 -7.75 23.32
C VAL A 331 1.69 -7.02 23.51
N GLN A 332 0.59 -7.76 23.59
CA GLN A 332 -0.75 -7.22 23.79
C GLN A 332 -1.23 -7.58 25.19
N LEU A 333 -1.50 -6.55 25.99
CA LEU A 333 -1.96 -6.67 27.37
C LEU A 333 -3.49 -6.61 27.40
N HIS A 334 -4.10 -7.73 27.73
CA HIS A 334 -5.56 -7.93 27.67
C HIS A 334 -6.23 -8.04 29.05
N GLY A 335 -5.53 -7.67 30.10
CA GLY A 335 -6.00 -7.70 31.48
C GLY A 335 -6.07 -6.31 32.13
N ASP A 336 -5.83 -6.27 33.42
CA ASP A 336 -5.91 -5.06 34.25
C ASP A 336 -4.54 -4.37 34.42
N GLU A 337 -3.58 -4.67 33.53
CA GLU A 337 -2.23 -4.11 33.56
C GLU A 337 -2.30 -2.58 33.57
N ASP A 338 -1.76 -1.99 34.65
CA ASP A 338 -1.76 -0.54 34.88
C ASP A 338 -0.53 0.16 34.33
N GLN A 339 -0.44 1.48 34.55
CA GLN A 339 0.69 2.27 34.06
C GLN A 339 2.03 1.82 34.65
N ALA A 340 2.06 1.39 35.92
CA ALA A 340 3.29 0.93 36.55
C ALA A 340 3.80 -0.36 35.89
N TYR A 341 2.91 -1.28 35.58
CA TYR A 341 3.25 -2.49 34.84
C TYR A 341 3.79 -2.17 33.45
N ILE A 342 3.13 -1.26 32.72
CA ILE A 342 3.51 -0.87 31.35
C ILE A 342 4.87 -0.17 31.35
N ASP A 343 5.13 0.72 32.31
CA ASP A 343 6.43 1.40 32.45
C ASP A 343 7.55 0.38 32.70
N ALA A 344 7.35 -0.56 33.63
CA ALA A 344 8.31 -1.63 33.90
C ALA A 344 8.52 -2.57 32.69
N LEU A 345 7.44 -2.86 31.97
CA LEU A 345 7.50 -3.67 30.75
C LEU A 345 8.30 -2.96 29.64
N ARG A 346 8.09 -1.66 29.47
CA ARG A 346 8.85 -0.89 28.48
C ARG A 346 10.35 -0.89 28.79
N ASP A 347 10.72 -0.71 30.04
CA ASP A 347 12.12 -0.73 30.49
C ASP A 347 12.80 -2.09 30.26
N ALA A 348 12.03 -3.18 30.32
CA ALA A 348 12.54 -4.55 30.20
C ALA A 348 12.51 -5.13 28.78
N LEU A 349 11.64 -4.61 27.90
CA LEU A 349 11.54 -5.05 26.52
C LEU A 349 12.59 -4.37 25.64
N ALA A 350 13.01 -5.06 24.56
CA ALA A 350 13.78 -4.45 23.51
C ALA A 350 12.99 -3.30 22.83
N ASP A 351 13.71 -2.26 22.36
CA ASP A 351 13.09 -1.05 21.80
C ASP A 351 12.19 -1.30 20.60
N ASN A 352 12.47 -2.33 19.83
CA ASN A 352 11.71 -2.72 18.65
C ASN A 352 10.43 -3.51 18.94
N VAL A 353 10.23 -3.96 20.20
CA VAL A 353 8.99 -4.66 20.59
C VAL A 353 7.94 -3.63 21.01
N ARG A 354 6.79 -3.64 20.35
CA ARG A 354 5.67 -2.73 20.62
C ARG A 354 4.83 -3.21 21.79
N ILE A 355 4.20 -2.27 22.48
CA ILE A 355 3.24 -2.57 23.54
C ILE A 355 1.85 -2.17 23.09
N TRP A 356 0.93 -3.12 23.06
CA TRP A 356 -0.47 -2.91 22.76
C TRP A 356 -1.31 -3.11 24.01
N LYS A 357 -2.37 -2.32 24.16
CA LYS A 357 -3.30 -2.43 25.30
C LYS A 357 -4.71 -2.64 24.78
N ALA A 358 -5.34 -3.74 25.19
CA ALA A 358 -6.76 -3.96 24.95
C ALA A 358 -7.59 -3.18 25.98
N LEU A 359 -8.63 -2.51 25.49
CA LEU A 359 -9.60 -1.78 26.28
C LEU A 359 -11.00 -2.28 25.95
N SER A 360 -11.79 -2.52 27.00
CA SER A 360 -13.20 -2.83 26.86
C SER A 360 -13.99 -1.57 26.57
N VAL A 361 -14.86 -1.61 25.57
CA VAL A 361 -15.80 -0.52 25.26
C VAL A 361 -17.15 -0.85 25.89
N GLY A 362 -17.58 0.00 26.81
CA GLY A 362 -18.90 -0.06 27.45
C GLY A 362 -19.86 0.93 26.81
N GLU A 363 -20.58 1.68 27.65
CA GLU A 363 -21.52 2.72 27.20
C GLU A 363 -20.83 3.98 26.69
N THR A 364 -19.53 4.15 26.99
CA THR A 364 -18.74 5.31 26.59
C THR A 364 -17.42 4.87 25.98
N PHE A 365 -16.86 5.76 25.16
CA PHE A 365 -15.53 5.54 24.57
C PHE A 365 -14.45 5.57 25.66
N PRO A 366 -13.57 4.55 25.77
CA PRO A 366 -12.59 4.49 26.84
C PRO A 366 -11.46 5.52 26.66
N ALA A 367 -10.96 6.04 27.78
CA ALA A 367 -9.79 6.91 27.77
C ALA A 367 -8.53 6.15 27.32
N ARG A 368 -7.74 6.77 26.45
CA ARG A 368 -6.49 6.23 25.91
C ARG A 368 -5.32 7.11 26.39
N THR A 369 -5.06 7.09 27.68
CA THR A 369 -4.12 8.00 28.34
C THR A 369 -2.85 7.31 28.84
N LEU A 370 -2.72 6.00 28.63
CA LEU A 370 -1.55 5.24 29.08
C LEU A 370 -0.32 5.58 28.24
N ARG A 371 0.79 5.86 28.91
CA ARG A 371 2.09 6.10 28.31
C ARG A 371 2.71 4.79 27.83
N HIS A 372 3.58 4.85 26.83
CA HIS A 372 4.30 3.71 26.26
C HIS A 372 3.40 2.65 25.58
N VAL A 373 2.14 3.00 25.26
CA VAL A 373 1.24 2.17 24.49
C VAL A 373 1.28 2.62 23.02
N ASP A 374 1.72 1.72 22.14
CA ASP A 374 1.83 1.99 20.71
C ASP A 374 0.50 1.87 19.99
N LYS A 375 -0.32 0.89 20.36
CA LYS A 375 -1.66 0.67 19.83
C LYS A 375 -2.65 0.27 20.92
N TYR A 376 -3.88 0.70 20.71
CA TYR A 376 -5.01 0.22 21.51
C TYR A 376 -5.86 -0.73 20.70
N LEU A 377 -6.28 -1.83 21.30
CA LEU A 377 -7.26 -2.74 20.74
C LEU A 377 -8.58 -2.52 21.46
N LEU A 378 -9.63 -2.16 20.71
CA LEU A 378 -10.96 -1.94 21.27
C LEU A 378 -11.84 -3.16 21.00
N ASP A 379 -12.37 -3.74 22.08
CA ASP A 379 -13.23 -4.92 22.06
C ASP A 379 -14.46 -4.69 22.96
N ASN A 380 -15.47 -5.48 22.80
CA ASN A 380 -16.65 -5.48 23.65
C ASN A 380 -16.35 -6.21 24.97
N GLY A 381 -16.20 -5.55 26.07
CA GLY A 381 -16.13 -5.91 27.48
C GLY A 381 -15.72 -7.31 27.94
N GLN A 382 -15.92 -8.34 27.14
CA GLN A 382 -15.51 -9.72 27.43
C GLN A 382 -14.75 -10.28 26.24
N GLY A 383 -13.43 -10.12 26.27
CA GLY A 383 -12.55 -10.60 25.19
C GLY A 383 -12.92 -12.01 24.73
N GLY A 384 -13.10 -12.19 23.43
CA GLY A 384 -13.44 -13.47 22.82
C GLY A 384 -14.93 -13.83 22.81
N SER A 385 -15.82 -12.92 23.21
CA SER A 385 -17.29 -13.15 23.20
C SER A 385 -17.89 -13.18 21.78
N GLY A 386 -17.17 -12.68 20.78
CA GLY A 386 -17.65 -12.58 19.40
C GLY A 386 -18.78 -11.57 19.19
N GLN A 387 -19.03 -10.70 20.14
CA GLN A 387 -20.02 -9.64 20.04
C GLN A 387 -19.37 -8.30 19.74
N ARG A 388 -20.04 -7.45 18.96
CA ARG A 388 -19.59 -6.08 18.69
C ARG A 388 -20.15 -5.11 19.74
N PHE A 389 -19.43 -4.04 20.02
CA PHE A 389 -19.96 -2.89 20.77
C PHE A 389 -20.61 -1.88 19.81
N ASP A 390 -21.21 -0.82 20.34
CA ASP A 390 -21.80 0.24 19.55
C ASP A 390 -20.71 1.09 18.87
N TRP A 391 -20.54 0.90 17.55
CA TRP A 391 -19.53 1.62 16.76
C TRP A 391 -19.86 3.10 16.55
N SER A 392 -21.06 3.57 16.90
CA SER A 392 -21.33 5.01 16.89
C SER A 392 -20.42 5.80 17.86
N LEU A 393 -19.91 5.13 18.89
CA LEU A 393 -18.96 5.69 19.85
C LEU A 393 -17.59 6.03 19.22
N LEU A 394 -17.28 5.49 18.04
CA LEU A 394 -16.03 5.75 17.31
C LEU A 394 -16.06 7.08 16.57
N GLN A 395 -17.25 7.67 16.35
CA GLN A 395 -17.40 8.88 15.58
C GLN A 395 -16.68 10.05 16.25
N GLY A 396 -15.91 10.80 15.44
CA GLY A 396 -15.15 11.96 15.93
C GLY A 396 -13.92 11.64 16.77
N GLN A 397 -13.57 10.37 16.92
CA GLN A 397 -12.36 9.93 17.63
C GLN A 397 -11.16 9.83 16.69
N ASP A 398 -9.96 10.11 17.21
CA ASP A 398 -8.72 9.78 16.50
C ASP A 398 -8.43 8.29 16.66
N LEU A 399 -8.56 7.54 15.58
CA LEU A 399 -8.43 6.07 15.58
C LEU A 399 -7.14 5.57 14.89
N ARG A 400 -6.18 6.46 14.60
CA ARG A 400 -4.96 6.12 13.85
C ARG A 400 -4.07 5.07 14.53
N ASN A 401 -4.18 4.92 15.84
CA ASN A 401 -3.47 3.90 16.63
C ASN A 401 -4.42 2.85 17.24
N VAL A 402 -5.59 2.66 16.64
CA VAL A 402 -6.61 1.75 17.14
C VAL A 402 -6.77 0.55 16.23
N MET A 403 -6.76 -0.65 16.81
CA MET A 403 -7.23 -1.89 16.22
C MET A 403 -8.65 -2.16 16.70
N LEU A 404 -9.58 -2.36 15.78
CA LEU A 404 -10.96 -2.67 16.12
C LEU A 404 -11.17 -4.18 16.15
N ALA A 405 -11.72 -4.69 17.26
CA ALA A 405 -11.99 -6.11 17.49
C ALA A 405 -13.45 -6.35 17.88
N GLY A 406 -13.81 -7.60 18.05
CA GLY A 406 -15.14 -8.04 18.50
C GLY A 406 -16.06 -8.49 17.38
N GLY A 407 -16.12 -9.79 17.14
CA GLY A 407 -17.06 -10.42 16.22
C GLY A 407 -16.93 -9.99 14.75
N LEU A 408 -15.71 -9.64 14.32
CA LEU A 408 -15.47 -9.20 12.94
C LEU A 408 -15.41 -10.38 11.98
N GLY A 409 -16.10 -10.24 10.85
CA GLY A 409 -16.17 -11.21 9.77
C GLY A 409 -16.47 -10.54 8.43
N ALA A 410 -16.75 -11.32 7.39
CA ALA A 410 -16.98 -10.80 6.05
C ALA A 410 -18.22 -9.90 5.93
N ASP A 411 -19.21 -10.10 6.78
CA ASP A 411 -20.47 -9.38 6.79
C ASP A 411 -20.40 -7.98 7.40
N ASN A 412 -19.38 -7.70 8.21
CA ASN A 412 -19.24 -6.42 8.90
C ASN A 412 -17.87 -5.73 8.77
N CYS A 413 -16.88 -6.39 8.15
CA CYS A 413 -15.51 -5.85 8.07
C CYS A 413 -15.43 -4.54 7.29
N VAL A 414 -16.28 -4.32 6.28
CA VAL A 414 -16.30 -3.07 5.52
C VAL A 414 -16.83 -1.91 6.37
N GLU A 415 -17.90 -2.14 7.14
CA GLU A 415 -18.42 -1.15 8.07
C GLU A 415 -17.36 -0.81 9.14
N ALA A 416 -16.70 -1.83 9.68
CA ALA A 416 -15.60 -1.65 10.63
C ALA A 416 -14.44 -0.83 10.04
N ALA A 417 -14.03 -1.13 8.80
CA ALA A 417 -12.94 -0.42 8.12
C ALA A 417 -13.28 1.07 7.85
N LYS A 418 -14.55 1.40 7.65
CA LYS A 418 -15.00 2.79 7.46
C LYS A 418 -14.88 3.65 8.72
N SER A 419 -14.65 3.07 9.89
CA SER A 419 -14.44 3.80 11.14
C SER A 419 -13.17 4.66 11.15
N GLY A 420 -12.21 4.38 10.25
CA GLY A 420 -10.92 5.08 10.20
C GLY A 420 -9.88 4.54 11.18
N CYS A 421 -10.11 3.36 11.78
CA CYS A 421 -9.10 2.69 12.62
C CYS A 421 -7.91 2.19 11.77
N ALA A 422 -6.77 1.97 12.42
CA ALA A 422 -5.54 1.52 11.77
C ALA A 422 -5.71 0.13 11.14
N GLY A 423 -6.46 -0.76 11.79
CA GLY A 423 -6.70 -2.11 11.31
C GLY A 423 -7.78 -2.84 12.10
N LEU A 424 -8.06 -4.04 11.64
CA LEU A 424 -9.08 -4.91 12.19
C LEU A 424 -8.44 -6.16 12.78
N ASP A 425 -8.97 -6.64 13.91
CA ASP A 425 -8.54 -7.86 14.57
C ASP A 425 -9.61 -8.95 14.41
N PHE A 426 -9.29 -9.98 13.65
CA PHE A 426 -10.17 -11.11 13.37
C PHE A 426 -9.81 -12.30 14.24
N ASN A 427 -10.78 -12.91 14.87
CA ASN A 427 -10.62 -14.11 15.66
C ASN A 427 -11.75 -15.11 15.38
N SER A 428 -12.79 -15.13 16.20
CA SER A 428 -13.90 -16.11 16.08
C SER A 428 -14.68 -16.01 14.76
N GLY A 429 -14.82 -14.82 14.19
CA GLY A 429 -15.53 -14.60 12.93
C GLY A 429 -14.88 -15.25 11.70
N VAL A 430 -13.64 -15.71 11.82
CA VAL A 430 -12.90 -16.40 10.76
C VAL A 430 -12.51 -17.84 11.14
N GLU A 431 -13.21 -18.40 12.13
CA GLU A 431 -12.96 -19.76 12.61
C GLU A 431 -14.07 -20.73 12.20
N SER A 432 -13.70 -22.02 12.07
CA SER A 432 -14.64 -23.13 12.02
C SER A 432 -14.99 -23.65 13.42
N GLN A 433 -14.03 -23.60 14.33
CA GLN A 433 -14.17 -23.83 15.78
C GLN A 433 -13.04 -23.11 16.54
N PRO A 434 -13.16 -22.91 17.87
CA PRO A 434 -12.14 -22.20 18.62
C PRO A 434 -10.71 -22.73 18.39
N GLY A 435 -9.81 -21.82 17.95
CA GLY A 435 -8.42 -22.15 17.64
C GLY A 435 -8.17 -22.73 16.24
N ILE A 436 -9.19 -22.94 15.44
CA ILE A 436 -9.08 -23.45 14.06
C ILE A 436 -9.66 -22.46 13.07
N LYS A 437 -8.80 -21.84 12.28
CA LYS A 437 -9.22 -20.88 11.26
C LYS A 437 -9.82 -21.58 10.04
N ASP A 438 -10.80 -20.93 9.45
CA ASP A 438 -11.43 -21.35 8.20
C ASP A 438 -10.83 -20.56 7.04
N ALA A 439 -10.16 -21.27 6.14
CA ALA A 439 -9.48 -20.64 4.99
C ALA A 439 -10.44 -19.87 4.08
N SER A 440 -11.67 -20.38 3.89
CA SER A 440 -12.67 -19.72 3.05
C SER A 440 -13.17 -18.42 3.70
N LYS A 441 -13.36 -18.41 5.01
CA LYS A 441 -13.76 -17.22 5.76
C LYS A 441 -12.65 -16.15 5.75
N LEU A 442 -11.39 -16.56 5.93
CA LEU A 442 -10.25 -15.67 5.81
C LEU A 442 -10.16 -15.04 4.43
N ALA A 443 -10.22 -15.86 3.37
CA ALA A 443 -10.21 -15.37 2.01
C ALA A 443 -11.37 -14.39 1.73
N SER A 444 -12.57 -14.73 2.17
CA SER A 444 -13.76 -13.90 2.01
C SER A 444 -13.62 -12.54 2.66
N VAL A 445 -13.10 -12.48 3.90
CA VAL A 445 -12.87 -11.20 4.62
C VAL A 445 -11.94 -10.29 3.83
N PHE A 446 -10.76 -10.79 3.44
CA PHE A 446 -9.77 -9.96 2.75
C PHE A 446 -10.18 -9.59 1.32
N GLN A 447 -10.91 -10.47 0.62
CA GLN A 447 -11.53 -10.14 -0.66
C GLN A 447 -12.57 -9.02 -0.51
N THR A 448 -13.39 -9.08 0.53
CA THR A 448 -14.40 -8.06 0.85
C THR A 448 -13.73 -6.72 1.20
N LEU A 449 -12.67 -6.73 2.01
CA LEU A 449 -11.89 -5.53 2.33
C LEU A 449 -11.22 -4.91 1.10
N ARG A 450 -10.89 -5.71 0.10
CA ARG A 450 -10.26 -5.25 -1.15
C ARG A 450 -11.27 -4.70 -2.17
N ALA A 451 -12.55 -4.98 -2.00
CA ALA A 451 -13.63 -4.54 -2.89
C ALA A 451 -14.16 -3.16 -2.45
N TYR A 452 -13.55 -2.09 -2.95
CA TYR A 452 -13.97 -0.71 -2.71
C TYR A 452 -13.69 0.16 -3.94
#